data_7df056e69db8dce209551b131be02c60
#
_entry.id   7df056e69db8dce209551b131be02c60
#
_cell.length_a   1.000
_cell.length_b   1.000
_cell.length_c   1.000
_cell.angle_alpha   90.00
_cell.angle_beta   90.00
_cell.angle_gamma   90.00
#
_symmetry.space_group_name_H-M   'P 1'
#
loop_
_entity.id
_entity.type
_entity.pdbx_description
1 polymer ?
#
loop_
_entity_poly.entity_id
_entity_poly.type
_entity_poly.pdbx_seq_one_letter_code
_entity_poly.pdbx_strand_id
1 'polypeptide(L)'
;MRKGTRILVSLAAVGALLSIAGEAFGEGTSGGKTYTVEMGNMVYAKVPTTAKVGDTIVWINTDTVQHSATAKDGSFDVRLQPGQKGRTVLKKAGKLAFYCIYHSLMRGTLPVATS
;
A
#
# COMPACT_ATOMS: atom_id res chain seq x y z
N MET A 1 -57.41 21.36 -0.83
CA MET A 1 -56.95 21.14 -0.96
C MET A 1 -55.90 20.67 -0.99
N ARG A 2 -55.48 20.40 -0.89
CA ARG A 2 -54.74 19.92 -0.99
C ARG A 2 -53.73 19.64 -1.13
N LYS A 3 -53.37 19.51 -1.09
CA LYS A 3 -52.66 19.26 -1.29
C LYS A 3 -51.66 18.88 -1.28
N GLY A 4 -51.30 18.67 -1.22
CA GLY A 4 -50.44 18.28 -1.24
C GLY A 4 -49.58 17.81 -1.29
N THR A 5 -49.12 17.50 -1.31
CA THR A 5 -48.37 17.04 -1.39
C THR A 5 -47.28 16.69 -1.38
N ARG A 6 -46.90 16.54 -1.38
CA ARG A 6 -46.05 16.19 -1.51
C ARG A 6 -45.04 15.82 -1.54
N ILE A 7 -44.60 15.55 -1.47
CA ILE A 7 -43.81 15.21 -1.58
C ILE A 7 -42.87 14.77 -1.56
N LEU A 8 -42.59 14.57 -1.46
CA LEU A 8 -41.79 14.09 -1.50
C LEU A 8 -40.82 13.76 -1.67
N VAL A 9 -40.58 13.67 -1.75
CA VAL A 9 -39.78 13.28 -2.02
C VAL A 9 -38.80 12.98 -1.93
N SER A 10 -38.54 12.85 -1.83
CA SER A 10 -37.64 12.47 -1.80
C SER A 10 -36.76 12.04 -1.77
N LEU A 11 -36.47 11.79 -1.75
CA LEU A 11 -35.67 11.32 -1.77
C LEU A 11 -34.80 10.85 -2.00
N ALA A 12 -34.71 10.71 -2.18
CA ALA A 12 -34.05 10.14 -2.49
C ALA A 12 -33.02 10.13 -2.60
N ALA A 13 -32.64 10.21 -2.62
CA ALA A 13 -31.62 10.14 -2.77
C ALA A 13 -30.81 9.66 -2.45
N VAL A 14 -30.56 9.36 -2.25
CA VAL A 14 -29.78 8.93 -1.96
C VAL A 14 -28.95 8.29 -2.13
N GLY A 15 -28.82 8.04 -2.23
CA GLY A 15 -28.07 7.36 -2.28
C GLY A 15 -27.16 7.29 -2.66
N ALA A 16 -27.00 7.45 -2.98
CA ALA A 16 -26.14 7.26 -3.40
C ALA A 16 -25.12 7.25 -3.08
N LEU A 17 -25.01 7.23 -2.72
CA LEU A 17 -24.07 7.22 -2.47
C LEU A 17 -23.25 6.59 -2.35
N LEU A 18 -23.31 6.30 -2.29
CA LEU A 18 -22.65 5.74 -2.23
C LEU A 18 -21.81 5.30 -2.51
N SER A 19 -22.07 5.35 -2.61
CA SER A 19 -21.45 4.81 -2.98
C SER A 19 -20.41 4.83 -3.21
N ILE A 20 -20.32 5.09 -3.27
CA ILE A 20 -19.39 5.11 -3.57
C ILE A 20 -18.52 4.91 -3.30
N ALA A 21 -18.57 4.91 -3.03
CA ALA A 21 -17.77 4.71 -2.83
C ALA A 21 -17.00 4.27 -2.85
N GLY A 22 -17.11 4.12 -2.84
CA GLY A 22 -16.46 3.58 -2.85
C GLY A 22 -15.65 3.42 -3.26
N GLU A 23 -15.63 3.44 -3.55
CA GLU A 23 -14.92 3.15 -4.03
C GLU A 23 -14.07 3.15 -4.29
N ALA A 24 -14.26 3.26 -4.31
CA ALA A 24 -13.49 3.23 -4.68
C ALA A 24 -12.53 3.14 -4.63
N PHE A 25 -12.24 2.96 -4.52
CA PHE A 25 -11.17 2.89 -4.53
C PHE A 25 -10.53 2.66 -5.30
N GLY A 26 -10.92 2.74 -5.53
CA GLY A 26 -10.44 2.52 -6.33
C GLY A 26 -9.32 2.28 -6.50
N GLU A 27 -8.81 2.16 -6.33
CA GLU A 27 -7.84 2.01 -6.40
C GLU A 27 -7.30 1.45 -7.19
N GLY A 28 -7.50 1.01 -7.20
CA GLY A 28 -6.84 0.38 -7.99
C GLY A 28 -6.63 0.68 -9.19
N THR A 29 -6.76 1.29 -9.23
CA THR A 29 -6.70 1.75 -10.30
C THR A 29 -5.53 1.90 -11.05
N SER A 30 -4.48 1.92 -10.65
CA SER A 30 -3.29 2.13 -11.41
C SER A 30 -2.95 0.99 -12.32
N GLY A 31 -3.59 -0.15 -12.18
CA GLY A 31 -3.26 -1.30 -12.96
C GLY A 31 -2.00 -2.02 -12.54
N GLY A 32 -1.37 -1.61 -11.50
CA GLY A 32 -0.18 -2.26 -11.00
C GLY A 32 -0.50 -3.48 -10.17
N LYS A 33 0.50 -4.34 -10.00
CA LYS A 33 0.40 -5.49 -9.11
C LYS A 33 0.72 -5.07 -7.68
N THR A 34 0.27 -5.90 -6.75
CA THR A 34 0.59 -5.72 -5.33
C THR A 34 1.37 -6.95 -4.86
N TYR A 35 2.50 -6.69 -4.25
CA TYR A 35 3.34 -7.73 -3.66
C TYR A 35 3.38 -7.54 -2.16
N THR A 36 3.39 -8.64 -1.41
CA THR A 36 3.49 -8.59 0.04
C THR A 36 4.87 -9.07 0.46
N VAL A 37 5.54 -8.25 1.26
CA VAL A 37 6.86 -8.59 1.82
C VAL A 37 6.72 -8.63 3.33
N GLU A 38 7.09 -9.75 3.92
CA GLU A 38 7.04 -9.92 5.38
C GLU A 38 8.38 -9.59 5.98
N MET A 39 8.35 -8.92 7.11
CA MET A 39 9.54 -8.59 7.89
C MET A 39 9.51 -9.41 9.17
N GLY A 40 10.39 -10.39 9.28
CA GLY A 40 10.46 -11.23 10.46
C GLY A 40 11.76 -12.00 10.46
N ASN A 41 12.24 -12.39 11.65
CA ASN A 41 13.49 -13.12 11.79
C ASN A 41 14.67 -12.42 11.13
N MET A 42 14.69 -11.09 11.16
CA MET A 42 15.76 -10.28 10.59
C MET A 42 15.91 -10.43 9.08
N VAL A 43 14.85 -10.82 8.38
CA VAL A 43 14.88 -10.91 6.92
C VAL A 43 13.61 -10.31 6.32
N TYR A 44 13.70 -9.93 5.05
CA TYR A 44 12.55 -9.56 4.24
C TYR A 44 12.20 -10.75 3.37
N ALA A 45 11.03 -11.33 3.62
CA ALA A 45 10.64 -12.56 2.93
C ALA A 45 9.87 -12.24 1.65
N LYS A 46 10.20 -12.95 0.58
CA LYS A 46 9.46 -12.88 -0.68
C LYS A 46 9.55 -11.52 -1.36
N VAL A 47 10.70 -10.90 -1.30
CA VAL A 47 10.93 -9.67 -2.05
C VAL A 47 10.77 -9.97 -3.54
N PRO A 48 9.89 -9.26 -4.25
CA PRO A 48 9.64 -9.58 -5.65
C PRO A 48 10.87 -9.27 -6.52
N THR A 49 11.02 -10.04 -7.59
CA THR A 49 12.11 -9.87 -8.53
C THR A 49 11.64 -9.34 -9.89
N THR A 50 10.33 -9.20 -10.06
CA THR A 50 9.74 -8.76 -11.34
C THR A 50 8.82 -7.56 -11.16
N ALA A 51 9.01 -6.79 -10.12
CA ALA A 51 8.20 -5.60 -9.89
C ALA A 51 8.51 -4.52 -10.92
N LYS A 52 7.53 -3.67 -11.16
CA LYS A 52 7.63 -2.57 -12.13
C LYS A 52 7.17 -1.27 -11.48
N VAL A 53 7.58 -0.18 -12.07
CA VAL A 53 7.04 1.12 -11.68
C VAL A 53 5.52 1.08 -11.79
N GLY A 54 4.82 1.55 -10.76
CA GLY A 54 3.38 1.49 -10.66
C GLY A 54 2.88 0.36 -9.78
N ASP A 55 3.71 -0.62 -9.50
CA ASP A 55 3.34 -1.70 -8.59
C ASP A 55 3.42 -1.22 -7.14
N THR A 56 2.78 -1.96 -6.26
CA THR A 56 2.73 -1.63 -4.84
C THR A 56 3.36 -2.75 -4.02
N ILE A 57 4.16 -2.36 -3.04
CA ILE A 57 4.66 -3.30 -2.03
C ILE A 57 3.87 -3.07 -0.76
N VAL A 58 3.30 -4.14 -0.21
CA VAL A 58 2.70 -4.11 1.12
C VAL A 58 3.71 -4.78 2.04
N TRP A 59 4.21 -4.02 3.00
CA TRP A 59 5.15 -4.51 4.01
C TRP A 59 4.34 -4.91 5.23
N ILE A 60 4.64 -6.05 5.80
CA ILE A 60 3.97 -6.53 7.01
C ILE A 60 5.04 -6.92 8.02
N ASN A 61 4.99 -6.34 9.21
CA ASN A 61 5.88 -6.74 10.29
C ASN A 61 5.25 -7.90 11.03
N THR A 62 5.76 -9.10 10.81
CA THR A 62 5.26 -10.32 11.46
C THR A 62 6.07 -10.68 12.71
N ASP A 63 7.00 -9.82 13.10
CA ASP A 63 7.89 -10.06 14.23
C ASP A 63 7.32 -9.41 15.49
N THR A 64 8.04 -9.60 16.59
CA THR A 64 7.71 -9.02 17.89
C THR A 64 8.52 -7.76 18.18
N VAL A 65 9.37 -7.34 17.26
CA VAL A 65 10.17 -6.12 17.37
C VAL A 65 9.88 -5.20 16.18
N GLN A 66 10.22 -3.95 16.34
CA GLN A 66 10.01 -2.95 15.29
C GLN A 66 10.96 -3.18 14.12
N HIS A 67 10.45 -3.01 12.92
CA HIS A 67 11.24 -3.11 11.70
C HIS A 67 10.95 -1.94 10.76
N SER A 68 11.83 -1.73 9.80
CA SER A 68 11.57 -0.76 8.74
C SER A 68 12.00 -1.33 7.39
N ALA A 69 11.46 -0.75 6.34
CA ALA A 69 11.97 -0.93 4.99
C ALA A 69 12.31 0.47 4.51
N THR A 70 13.58 0.77 4.49
CA THR A 70 14.08 2.11 4.23
C THR A 70 15.04 2.07 3.05
N ALA A 71 14.65 2.69 1.95
CA ALA A 71 15.50 2.72 0.76
C ALA A 71 16.71 3.60 1.01
N LYS A 72 17.88 3.13 0.56
CA LYS A 72 19.11 3.90 0.74
C LYS A 72 19.10 5.21 -0.04
N ASP A 73 18.36 5.26 -1.14
CA ASP A 73 18.26 6.47 -1.93
C ASP A 73 17.13 7.40 -1.49
N GLY A 74 16.40 7.03 -0.41
CA GLY A 74 15.32 7.86 0.12
C GLY A 74 13.99 7.70 -0.59
N SER A 75 13.88 6.79 -1.55
CA SER A 75 12.64 6.66 -2.33
C SER A 75 11.48 6.08 -1.53
N PHE A 76 11.74 5.38 -0.44
CA PHE A 76 10.68 4.96 0.48
C PHE A 76 11.26 4.76 1.88
N ASP A 77 10.39 4.87 2.88
CA ASP A 77 10.77 4.69 4.28
C ASP A 77 9.52 4.30 5.05
N VAL A 78 9.38 3.00 5.32
CA VAL A 78 8.22 2.45 6.01
C VAL A 78 8.68 1.88 7.34
N ARG A 79 8.14 2.38 8.43
CA ARG A 79 8.51 1.97 9.79
C ARG A 79 7.30 1.36 10.47
N LEU A 80 7.44 0.11 10.92
CA LEU A 80 6.30 -0.66 11.40
C LEU A 80 6.57 -1.26 12.77
N GLN A 81 5.61 -1.06 13.66
CA GLN A 81 5.55 -1.79 14.92
C GLN A 81 5.11 -3.23 14.65
N PRO A 82 5.28 -4.14 15.61
CA PRO A 82 4.81 -5.51 15.45
C PRO A 82 3.35 -5.55 14.99
N GLY A 83 3.09 -6.33 13.96
CA GLY A 83 1.74 -6.53 13.43
C GLY A 83 1.25 -5.47 12.47
N GLN A 84 1.99 -4.38 12.28
CA GLN A 84 1.54 -3.31 11.39
C GLN A 84 1.88 -3.59 9.93
N LYS A 85 1.14 -2.94 9.06
CA LYS A 85 1.35 -2.98 7.61
C LYS A 85 1.59 -1.58 7.09
N GLY A 86 2.36 -1.49 6.01
CA GLY A 86 2.57 -0.23 5.31
C GLY A 86 2.67 -0.49 3.81
N ARG A 87 2.53 0.54 3.02
CA ARG A 87 2.51 0.43 1.57
C ARG A 87 3.54 1.35 0.94
N THR A 88 4.11 0.87 -0.16
CA THR A 88 4.97 1.69 -1.01
C THR A 88 4.50 1.52 -2.45
N VAL A 89 4.15 2.60 -3.11
CA VAL A 89 3.90 2.57 -4.55
C VAL A 89 5.23 2.85 -5.22
N LEU A 90 5.65 1.95 -6.11
CA LEU A 90 6.96 2.06 -6.76
C LEU A 90 6.92 3.12 -7.86
N LYS A 91 7.75 4.14 -7.71
CA LYS A 91 7.79 5.26 -8.66
C LYS A 91 9.12 5.39 -9.37
N LYS A 92 10.10 4.55 -9.01
CA LYS A 92 11.45 4.65 -9.52
C LYS A 92 11.94 3.29 -9.95
N ALA A 93 12.49 3.21 -11.15
CA ALA A 93 13.10 1.98 -11.66
C ALA A 93 14.53 1.85 -11.17
N GLY A 94 15.03 0.63 -11.16
CA GLY A 94 16.42 0.35 -10.80
C GLY A 94 16.49 -0.72 -9.73
N LYS A 95 17.69 -0.98 -9.25
CA LYS A 95 17.90 -1.89 -8.13
C LYS A 95 17.89 -1.06 -6.87
N LEU A 96 16.78 -1.08 -6.16
CA LEU A 96 16.63 -0.25 -4.98
C LEU A 96 17.11 -1.01 -3.75
N ALA A 97 18.26 -0.63 -3.24
CA ALA A 97 18.79 -1.21 -2.01
C ALA A 97 18.03 -0.62 -0.83
N PHE A 98 17.65 -1.47 0.11
CA PHE A 98 16.94 -1.01 1.31
C PHE A 98 17.41 -1.81 2.52
N TYR A 99 17.08 -1.30 3.69
CA TYR A 99 17.53 -1.88 4.94
C TYR A 99 16.58 -1.51 6.07
N CYS A 100 16.77 -2.17 7.21
CA CYS A 100 16.05 -1.85 8.43
C CYS A 100 16.91 -0.90 9.27
N ILE A 101 16.35 0.24 9.65
CA ILE A 101 17.11 1.21 10.43
C ILE A 101 17.38 0.75 11.86
N TYR A 102 16.64 -0.25 12.35
CA TYR A 102 16.79 -0.76 13.71
C TYR A 102 17.73 -1.95 13.80
N HIS A 103 18.03 -2.61 12.69
CA HIS A 103 18.81 -3.85 12.66
C HIS A 103 19.70 -3.84 11.43
N SER A 104 20.94 -3.43 11.60
CA SER A 104 21.82 -3.11 10.48
C SER A 104 22.12 -4.28 9.53
N LEU A 105 21.95 -5.52 9.99
CA LEU A 105 22.18 -6.68 9.12
C LEU A 105 20.95 -7.06 8.29
N MET A 106 19.81 -6.46 8.55
CA MET A 106 18.58 -6.75 7.82
C MET A 106 18.52 -5.87 6.58
N ARG A 107 18.73 -6.47 5.43
CA ARG A 107 18.84 -5.73 4.15
C ARG A 107 18.18 -6.48 3.02
N GLY A 108 17.83 -5.74 1.98
CA GLY A 108 17.29 -6.33 0.78
C GLY A 108 17.57 -5.47 -0.43
N THR A 109 17.29 -6.04 -1.58
CA THR A 109 17.36 -5.33 -2.86
C THR A 109 16.07 -5.59 -3.60
N LEU A 110 15.48 -4.53 -4.11
CA LEU A 110 14.23 -4.59 -4.86
C LEU A 110 14.50 -4.13 -6.29
N PRO A 111 14.59 -5.07 -7.25
CA PRO A 111 14.72 -4.67 -8.64
C PRO A 111 13.37 -4.19 -9.15
N VAL A 112 13.36 -3.04 -9.79
CA VAL A 112 12.13 -2.44 -10.32
C VAL A 112 12.37 -2.09 -11.77
N ALA A 113 11.57 -2.68 -12.65
CA ALA A 113 11.64 -2.40 -14.07
C ALA A 113 10.79 -1.16 -14.39
N THR A 114 11.08 -0.56 -15.51
CA THR A 114 10.19 0.47 -16.05
C THR A 114 8.87 -0.18 -16.43
N SER A 115 7.81 0.54 -16.42
CA SER A 115 6.48 -0.02 -16.65
C SER A 115 6.34 -0.82 -17.97
#